data_ecfeeb2d795fd99ef5dbe91c51fd07fa
#
_entry.id   ecfeeb2d795fd99ef5dbe91c51fd07fa
#
_cell.length_a   1.000
_cell.length_b   1.000
_cell.length_c   1.000
_cell.angle_alpha   90.00
_cell.angle_beta   90.00
_cell.angle_gamma   90.00
#
_symmetry.space_group_name_H-M   'P 1'
#
loop_
_entity.id
_entity.type
_entity.pdbx_description
1 polymer ?
#
loop_
_entity_poly.entity_id
_entity_poly.type
_entity_poly.pdbx_seq_one_letter_code
_entity_poly.pdbx_strand_id
1 'polypeptide(L)'
;MKKFILTMFIAFVMIFSANAQVATENAKLFDNTYAGIEVGATTPLNFNSVFPINTVVGIKFGKELTPVFGLEVEGLATFGDNVYRYGVNNSMLVPIDGAMNVHKNGSVNTFVKSTNVGLNGVINVSNLLFGYQGAPRVFEIKTNTGIGWLHYFGDFTTNIVGGYVPAGKQNVLTAKTAIDLAFNLGRTKAHTLTVSPGVYWGLNEAGNIKFNKNYAQFGVMVGYTYHFKTSNGTHYFKTYDVGAMTDEISRLNEELAKKSKEIEVIKHVDRVVINNNAPNTNAVAATGFVVNETVFFAFDSAELDGRAKETLDKLCQNGIYVIDAYASSEGSTEYNKELSQRRADAVKAYLEGRGARVESAVGHGVQFGATTGRIAVVSNK
;
A
#
# COMPACT_ATOMS: atom_id res chain seq x y z
N MET A 1 19.48 21.71 -16.66
CA MET A 1 18.16 21.27 -16.19
C MET A 1 17.97 19.75 -16.24
N LYS A 2 18.15 19.03 -17.36
CA LYS A 2 17.96 17.56 -17.41
C LYS A 2 18.83 16.78 -16.41
N LYS A 3 20.11 17.17 -16.23
CA LYS A 3 21.00 16.51 -15.25
C LYS A 3 20.59 16.78 -13.79
N PHE A 4 20.07 17.97 -13.49
CA PHE A 4 19.59 18.34 -12.15
C PHE A 4 18.34 17.55 -11.76
N ILE A 5 17.39 17.38 -12.70
CA ILE A 5 16.17 16.57 -12.49
C ILE A 5 16.54 15.08 -12.26
N LEU A 6 17.49 14.55 -13.05
CA LEU A 6 17.97 13.19 -12.88
C LEU A 6 18.69 12.99 -11.54
N THR A 7 19.50 13.96 -11.12
CA THR A 7 20.20 13.92 -9.82
C THR A 7 19.21 14.01 -8.66
N MET A 8 18.18 14.86 -8.76
CA MET A 8 17.09 14.91 -7.77
C MET A 8 16.31 13.59 -7.73
N PHE A 9 16.03 12.97 -8.88
CA PHE A 9 15.33 11.69 -8.94
C PHE A 9 16.16 10.56 -8.34
N ILE A 10 17.47 10.51 -8.61
CA ILE A 10 18.40 9.53 -8.01
C ILE A 10 18.54 9.76 -6.51
N ALA A 11 18.67 11.01 -6.05
CA ALA A 11 18.69 11.34 -4.63
C ALA A 11 17.38 10.97 -3.93
N PHE A 12 16.24 11.18 -4.60
CA PHE A 12 14.93 10.78 -4.13
C PHE A 12 14.82 9.24 -3.97
N VAL A 13 15.31 8.49 -4.95
CA VAL A 13 15.32 7.00 -4.88
C VAL A 13 16.26 6.50 -3.77
N MET A 14 17.41 7.16 -3.53
CA MET A 14 18.33 6.77 -2.47
C MET A 14 17.80 7.05 -1.05
N ILE A 15 16.97 8.07 -0.86
CA ILE A 15 16.34 8.36 0.44
C ILE A 15 15.36 7.25 0.84
N PHE A 16 14.71 6.58 -0.14
CA PHE A 16 13.84 5.44 0.13
C PHE A 16 14.59 4.17 0.59
N SER A 17 15.90 4.07 0.30
CA SER A 17 16.71 2.90 0.67
C SER A 17 17.21 2.93 2.12
N ALA A 18 17.18 4.08 2.78
CA ALA A 18 17.78 4.26 4.11
C ALA A 18 16.89 3.82 5.29
N ASN A 19 15.61 3.51 5.06
CA ASN A 19 14.66 3.10 6.11
C ASN A 19 14.26 1.62 6.01
N ALA A 20 15.19 0.74 5.69
CA ALA A 20 14.95 -0.69 5.46
C ALA A 20 14.57 -1.49 6.73
N GLN A 21 14.47 -0.86 7.90
CA GLN A 21 14.11 -1.53 9.16
C GLN A 21 12.59 -1.66 9.40
N VAL A 22 11.77 -0.99 8.59
CA VAL A 22 10.32 -1.00 8.78
C VAL A 22 9.64 -1.50 7.52
N ALA A 23 9.05 -2.69 7.58
CA ALA A 23 8.22 -3.22 6.51
C ALA A 23 6.76 -2.77 6.70
N THR A 24 6.11 -2.39 5.60
CA THR A 24 4.66 -2.17 5.57
C THR A 24 3.94 -3.46 5.23
N GLU A 25 2.78 -3.69 5.84
CA GLU A 25 1.92 -4.80 5.46
C GLU A 25 1.52 -4.67 3.98
N ASN A 26 1.49 -5.80 3.25
CA ASN A 26 1.08 -5.81 1.84
C ASN A 26 -0.33 -5.23 1.71
N ALA A 27 -0.43 -4.07 1.05
CA ALA A 27 -1.69 -3.40 0.82
C ALA A 27 -2.41 -4.01 -0.40
N LYS A 28 -3.69 -4.32 -0.25
CA LYS A 28 -4.56 -4.70 -1.37
C LYS A 28 -4.85 -3.50 -2.27
N LEU A 29 -5.44 -3.75 -3.45
CA LEU A 29 -5.66 -2.71 -4.46
C LEU A 29 -6.42 -1.48 -3.91
N PHE A 30 -7.42 -1.68 -3.06
CA PHE A 30 -8.25 -0.60 -2.50
C PHE A 30 -7.83 -0.16 -1.09
N ASP A 31 -6.77 -0.74 -0.52
CA ASP A 31 -6.25 -0.29 0.77
C ASP A 31 -5.60 1.09 0.65
N ASN A 32 -5.67 1.86 1.74
CA ASN A 32 -5.10 3.20 1.85
C ASN A 32 -5.63 4.17 0.78
N THR A 33 -6.89 4.01 0.40
CA THR A 33 -7.62 4.93 -0.47
C THR A 33 -8.37 5.95 0.36
N TYR A 34 -8.58 7.14 -0.21
CA TYR A 34 -9.33 8.21 0.40
C TYR A 34 -10.14 8.98 -0.63
N ALA A 35 -11.19 9.63 -0.16
CA ALA A 35 -11.96 10.57 -0.94
C ALA A 35 -12.19 11.86 -0.13
N GLY A 36 -12.28 12.98 -0.81
CA GLY A 36 -12.44 14.26 -0.15
C GLY A 36 -13.16 15.30 -1.00
N ILE A 37 -13.57 16.34 -0.32
CA ILE A 37 -14.12 17.56 -0.91
C ILE A 37 -13.26 18.73 -0.46
N GLU A 38 -13.20 19.76 -1.27
CA GLU A 38 -12.48 20.98 -0.93
C GLU A 38 -13.16 22.22 -1.49
N VAL A 39 -12.99 23.32 -0.80
CA VAL A 39 -13.48 24.63 -1.20
C VAL A 39 -12.39 25.65 -0.93
N GLY A 40 -12.27 26.62 -1.78
CA GLY A 40 -11.28 27.66 -1.61
C GLY A 40 -11.44 28.81 -2.59
N ALA A 41 -10.38 29.55 -2.71
CA ALA A 41 -10.33 30.70 -3.58
C ALA A 41 -8.99 30.78 -4.29
N THR A 42 -9.03 31.27 -5.52
CA THR A 42 -7.82 31.53 -6.32
C THR A 42 -7.79 32.98 -6.81
N THR A 43 -6.59 33.50 -6.97
CA THR A 43 -6.35 34.84 -7.54
C THR A 43 -5.16 34.80 -8.49
N PRO A 44 -5.14 35.53 -9.61
CA PRO A 44 -3.97 35.66 -10.46
C PRO A 44 -2.74 36.18 -9.68
N LEU A 45 -1.57 35.59 -9.90
CA LEU A 45 -0.34 36.08 -9.31
C LEU A 45 0.09 37.47 -9.82
N ASN A 46 -0.35 37.82 -11.02
CA ASN A 46 -0.05 39.09 -11.64
C ASN A 46 -1.34 39.92 -11.79
N PHE A 47 -1.63 40.79 -10.84
CA PHE A 47 -2.76 41.72 -10.86
C PHE A 47 -2.33 43.15 -10.52
N ASN A 48 -3.01 44.16 -11.09
CA ASN A 48 -2.62 45.55 -10.89
C ASN A 48 -3.35 46.23 -9.70
N SER A 49 -4.62 46.55 -9.89
CA SER A 49 -5.37 47.39 -8.92
C SER A 49 -6.56 46.68 -8.29
N VAL A 50 -7.01 45.58 -8.83
CA VAL A 50 -8.14 44.80 -8.32
C VAL A 50 -7.64 43.43 -7.92
N PHE A 51 -7.98 42.99 -6.73
CA PHE A 51 -7.68 41.64 -6.25
C PHE A 51 -8.86 40.72 -6.60
N PRO A 52 -8.82 40.07 -7.79
CA PRO A 52 -9.92 39.25 -8.24
C PRO A 52 -9.89 37.89 -7.53
N ILE A 53 -10.98 37.54 -6.89
CA ILE A 53 -11.12 36.26 -6.20
C ILE A 53 -12.10 35.38 -6.98
N ASN A 54 -11.66 34.17 -7.35
CA ASN A 54 -12.49 33.12 -7.91
C ASN A 54 -12.73 32.06 -6.85
N THR A 55 -13.98 31.74 -6.60
CA THR A 55 -14.35 30.61 -5.73
C THR A 55 -14.14 29.32 -6.46
N VAL A 56 -13.51 28.36 -5.79
CA VAL A 56 -13.23 27.03 -6.33
C VAL A 56 -13.80 25.98 -5.39
N VAL A 57 -14.46 24.98 -5.97
CA VAL A 57 -14.93 23.79 -5.25
C VAL A 57 -14.34 22.57 -5.93
N GLY A 58 -13.88 21.61 -5.16
CA GLY A 58 -13.22 20.41 -5.66
C GLY A 58 -13.66 19.12 -5.00
N ILE A 59 -13.40 18.06 -5.72
CA ILE A 59 -13.47 16.70 -5.23
C ILE A 59 -12.12 16.03 -5.49
N LYS A 60 -11.72 15.14 -4.60
CA LYS A 60 -10.48 14.38 -4.77
C LYS A 60 -10.65 12.94 -4.37
N PHE A 61 -9.95 12.08 -5.08
CA PHE A 61 -9.85 10.67 -4.78
C PHE A 61 -8.39 10.26 -4.90
N GLY A 62 -7.85 9.63 -3.87
CA GLY A 62 -6.45 9.27 -3.86
C GLY A 62 -6.19 7.91 -3.24
N LYS A 63 -4.95 7.45 -3.44
CA LYS A 63 -4.40 6.26 -2.84
C LYS A 63 -2.99 6.55 -2.34
N GLU A 64 -2.76 6.30 -1.08
CA GLU A 64 -1.40 6.24 -0.55
C GLU A 64 -0.76 4.90 -0.96
N LEU A 65 0.32 4.96 -1.72
CA LEU A 65 1.08 3.79 -2.20
C LEU A 65 2.09 3.33 -1.15
N THR A 66 2.64 4.29 -0.44
CA THR A 66 3.55 4.11 0.70
C THR A 66 3.19 5.13 1.79
N PRO A 67 3.69 5.00 3.01
CA PRO A 67 3.50 6.04 4.03
C PRO A 67 4.03 7.43 3.64
N VAL A 68 4.88 7.51 2.61
CA VAL A 68 5.51 8.77 2.13
C VAL A 68 4.90 9.24 0.82
N PHE A 69 4.49 8.33 -0.07
CA PHE A 69 4.07 8.69 -1.42
C PHE A 69 2.67 8.17 -1.74
N GLY A 70 1.85 9.03 -2.34
CA GLY A 70 0.51 8.74 -2.84
C GLY A 70 0.25 9.32 -4.22
N LEU A 71 -0.83 8.87 -4.84
CA LEU A 71 -1.39 9.43 -6.07
C LEU A 71 -2.82 9.91 -5.81
N GLU A 72 -3.19 11.03 -6.40
CA GLU A 72 -4.49 11.66 -6.24
C GLU A 72 -5.02 12.15 -7.59
N VAL A 73 -6.28 11.87 -7.86
CA VAL A 73 -7.05 12.50 -8.93
C VAL A 73 -7.91 13.58 -8.30
N GLU A 74 -7.86 14.78 -8.86
CA GLU A 74 -8.58 15.96 -8.39
C GLU A 74 -9.44 16.54 -9.51
N GLY A 75 -10.67 16.89 -9.17
CA GLY A 75 -11.57 17.63 -10.04
C GLY A 75 -11.95 18.95 -9.39
N LEU A 76 -11.62 20.07 -10.04
CA LEU A 76 -11.93 21.43 -9.55
C LEU A 76 -12.94 22.10 -10.46
N ALA A 77 -13.85 22.85 -9.88
CA ALA A 77 -14.79 23.72 -10.59
C ALA A 77 -14.68 25.14 -10.05
N THR A 78 -14.57 26.12 -10.95
CA THR A 78 -14.47 27.54 -10.59
C THR A 78 -15.83 28.20 -10.78
N PHE A 79 -16.27 28.96 -9.77
CA PHE A 79 -17.55 29.63 -9.70
C PHE A 79 -17.39 31.14 -9.51
N GLY A 80 -18.47 31.87 -9.71
CA GLY A 80 -18.58 33.30 -9.40
C GLY A 80 -18.85 34.16 -10.65
N ASP A 81 -19.07 35.43 -10.46
CA ASP A 81 -19.47 36.37 -11.53
C ASP A 81 -18.26 37.06 -12.21
N ASN A 82 -17.06 36.93 -11.64
CA ASN A 82 -15.87 37.55 -12.18
C ASN A 82 -15.16 36.62 -13.16
N VAL A 83 -14.85 37.10 -14.34
CA VAL A 83 -14.15 36.33 -15.38
C VAL A 83 -12.67 36.71 -15.34
N TYR A 84 -11.93 36.02 -14.47
CA TYR A 84 -10.46 36.14 -14.48
C TYR A 84 -9.86 34.84 -14.95
N ARG A 85 -9.09 34.93 -16.03
CA ARG A 85 -8.26 33.85 -16.50
C ARG A 85 -6.86 33.95 -15.91
N TYR A 86 -6.05 32.92 -16.11
CA TYR A 86 -4.59 33.03 -15.99
C TYR A 86 -4.17 34.26 -16.78
N GLY A 87 -3.67 35.27 -16.09
CA GLY A 87 -3.66 36.62 -16.62
C GLY A 87 -2.81 36.84 -17.85
N VAL A 88 -3.37 37.45 -18.83
CA VAL A 88 -2.59 38.21 -19.80
C VAL A 88 -2.51 39.64 -19.25
N ASN A 89 -1.40 40.04 -18.69
CA ASN A 89 -1.11 41.40 -18.19
C ASN A 89 -2.22 42.04 -17.36
N ASN A 90 -2.86 41.29 -16.45
CA ASN A 90 -3.99 41.75 -15.64
C ASN A 90 -5.19 42.30 -16.42
N SER A 91 -5.32 41.93 -17.65
CA SER A 91 -6.43 42.39 -18.46
C SER A 91 -7.69 41.72 -18.00
N MET A 92 -8.63 42.49 -17.49
CA MET A 92 -10.00 42.06 -17.28
C MET A 92 -10.52 41.57 -18.61
N LEU A 93 -11.14 40.38 -18.64
CA LEU A 93 -11.81 39.89 -19.85
C LEU A 93 -12.97 40.83 -20.14
N VAL A 94 -12.99 41.43 -21.32
CA VAL A 94 -14.06 42.29 -21.79
C VAL A 94 -14.94 41.48 -22.72
N PRO A 95 -16.27 41.46 -22.53
CA PRO A 95 -17.18 40.80 -23.45
C PRO A 95 -17.09 41.37 -24.84
N ILE A 96 -17.09 40.52 -25.87
CA ILE A 96 -17.38 40.95 -27.25
C ILE A 96 -18.89 41.22 -27.33
N ASP A 97 -19.29 42.30 -27.98
CA ASP A 97 -20.70 42.51 -28.30
C ASP A 97 -21.26 41.30 -29.07
N GLY A 98 -22.26 40.66 -28.48
CA GLY A 98 -22.86 39.44 -29.00
C GLY A 98 -22.27 38.10 -28.49
N ALA A 99 -21.20 38.12 -27.72
CA ALA A 99 -20.75 36.88 -27.05
C ALA A 99 -21.76 36.43 -26.00
N MET A 100 -22.27 35.21 -26.17
CA MET A 100 -23.21 34.62 -25.20
C MET A 100 -22.55 34.53 -23.82
N ASN A 101 -23.33 34.94 -22.81
CA ASN A 101 -23.04 34.73 -21.38
C ASN A 101 -22.02 35.68 -20.71
N VAL A 102 -21.56 36.73 -21.38
CA VAL A 102 -20.71 37.74 -20.75
C VAL A 102 -21.43 39.09 -20.68
N HIS A 103 -21.53 39.66 -19.51
CA HIS A 103 -22.12 40.99 -19.31
C HIS A 103 -21.10 42.10 -19.59
N LYS A 104 -21.59 43.33 -19.80
CA LYS A 104 -20.74 44.52 -20.04
C LYS A 104 -19.72 44.80 -18.91
N ASN A 105 -19.98 44.32 -17.70
CA ASN A 105 -19.08 44.42 -16.55
C ASN A 105 -18.03 43.26 -16.48
N GLY A 106 -18.03 42.40 -17.47
CA GLY A 106 -17.12 41.21 -17.48
C GLY A 106 -17.64 40.01 -16.69
N SER A 107 -18.85 40.06 -16.13
CA SER A 107 -19.45 38.89 -15.47
C SER A 107 -20.00 37.87 -16.48
N VAL A 108 -20.06 36.64 -16.10
CA VAL A 108 -20.50 35.51 -16.95
C VAL A 108 -21.75 34.86 -16.38
N ASN A 109 -22.72 34.57 -17.23
CA ASN A 109 -23.97 33.92 -16.83
C ASN A 109 -23.85 32.43 -16.53
N THR A 110 -22.71 31.82 -16.83
CA THR A 110 -22.50 30.40 -16.54
C THR A 110 -22.21 30.17 -15.06
N PHE A 111 -22.96 29.28 -14.45
CA PHE A 111 -22.77 28.91 -13.03
C PHE A 111 -21.37 28.36 -12.79
N VAL A 112 -20.85 27.52 -13.69
CA VAL A 112 -19.46 27.01 -13.68
C VAL A 112 -18.68 27.72 -14.76
N LYS A 113 -17.57 28.38 -14.39
CA LYS A 113 -16.70 29.09 -15.34
C LYS A 113 -15.68 28.19 -16.00
N SER A 114 -15.12 27.29 -15.23
CA SER A 114 -14.13 26.35 -15.68
C SER A 114 -14.14 25.08 -14.84
N THR A 115 -13.67 24.01 -15.43
CA THR A 115 -13.36 22.76 -14.73
C THR A 115 -11.92 22.36 -14.98
N ASN A 116 -11.25 21.81 -14.00
CA ASN A 116 -9.91 21.28 -14.10
C ASN A 116 -9.88 19.85 -13.54
N VAL A 117 -9.38 18.90 -14.30
CA VAL A 117 -9.13 17.54 -13.85
C VAL A 117 -7.63 17.32 -13.82
N GLY A 118 -7.11 16.95 -12.66
CA GLY A 118 -5.67 16.79 -12.41
C GLY A 118 -5.30 15.40 -11.90
N LEU A 119 -4.08 15.02 -12.19
CA LEU A 119 -3.40 13.87 -11.59
C LEU A 119 -2.20 14.39 -10.81
N ASN A 120 -2.20 14.12 -9.53
CA ASN A 120 -1.23 14.66 -8.59
C ASN A 120 -0.44 13.55 -7.90
N GLY A 121 0.85 13.79 -7.67
CA GLY A 121 1.67 13.06 -6.72
C GLY A 121 1.64 13.76 -5.37
N VAL A 122 1.36 13.01 -4.33
CA VAL A 122 1.33 13.49 -2.95
C VAL A 122 2.53 12.93 -2.20
N ILE A 123 3.33 13.80 -1.59
CA ILE A 123 4.47 13.39 -0.76
C ILE A 123 4.22 13.85 0.67
N ASN A 124 4.19 12.91 1.61
CA ASN A 124 4.15 13.21 3.03
C ASN A 124 5.55 13.59 3.52
N VAL A 125 5.82 14.91 3.56
CA VAL A 125 7.11 15.48 3.97
C VAL A 125 7.41 15.15 5.44
N SER A 126 6.38 15.15 6.30
CA SER A 126 6.55 14.78 7.70
C SER A 126 7.05 13.34 7.86
N ASN A 127 6.50 12.39 7.10
CA ASN A 127 6.96 11.01 7.12
C ASN A 127 8.31 10.82 6.42
N LEU A 128 8.57 11.61 5.37
CA LEU A 128 9.86 11.58 4.67
C LEU A 128 11.02 12.00 5.59
N LEU A 129 10.83 13.08 6.38
CA LEU A 129 11.89 13.65 7.22
C LEU A 129 12.02 12.97 8.59
N PHE A 130 10.90 12.56 9.19
CA PHE A 130 10.85 12.06 10.56
C PHE A 130 10.50 10.57 10.66
N GLY A 131 10.44 9.86 9.54
CA GLY A 131 10.02 8.46 9.48
C GLY A 131 8.51 8.29 9.76
N TYR A 132 7.94 7.16 9.39
CA TYR A 132 6.55 6.80 9.69
C TYR A 132 6.48 6.07 11.04
N GLN A 133 5.57 6.47 11.92
CA GLN A 133 5.46 5.96 13.30
C GLN A 133 4.42 4.81 13.46
N GLY A 134 3.99 4.20 12.36
CA GLY A 134 2.96 3.14 12.39
C GLY A 134 1.52 3.65 12.46
N ALA A 135 1.33 4.97 12.59
CA ALA A 135 0.05 5.66 12.49
C ALA A 135 0.27 7.12 12.02
N PRO A 136 -0.72 7.77 11.37
CA PRO A 136 -0.63 9.18 11.00
C PRO A 136 -0.48 10.07 12.23
N ARG A 137 0.38 11.08 12.12
CA ARG A 137 0.50 12.12 13.15
C ARG A 137 -0.77 12.96 13.21
N VAL A 138 -0.99 13.67 14.30
CA VAL A 138 -2.12 14.62 14.41
C VAL A 138 -1.97 15.72 13.37
N PHE A 139 -0.74 16.20 13.16
CA PHE A 139 -0.41 17.20 12.14
C PHE A 139 0.67 16.66 11.22
N GLU A 140 0.45 16.80 9.92
CA GLU A 140 1.39 16.41 8.86
C GLU A 140 1.48 17.50 7.80
N ILE A 141 2.66 17.67 7.25
CA ILE A 141 2.90 18.50 6.08
C ILE A 141 3.07 17.56 4.89
N LYS A 142 2.25 17.79 3.86
CA LYS A 142 2.34 17.05 2.59
C LYS A 142 2.57 18.05 1.45
N THR A 143 3.19 17.63 0.36
CA THR A 143 3.20 18.38 -0.90
C THR A 143 2.30 17.67 -1.89
N ASN A 144 1.57 18.44 -2.67
CA ASN A 144 0.66 17.98 -3.69
C ASN A 144 1.04 18.66 -5.01
N THR A 145 1.60 17.89 -5.94
CA THR A 145 2.11 18.43 -7.21
C THR A 145 1.68 17.55 -8.36
N GLY A 146 1.14 18.17 -9.41
CA GLY A 146 0.64 17.40 -10.55
C GLY A 146 0.41 18.25 -11.79
N ILE A 147 -0.17 17.57 -12.76
CA ILE A 147 -0.59 18.15 -14.04
C ILE A 147 -2.10 17.95 -14.21
N GLY A 148 -2.74 18.84 -14.94
CA GLY A 148 -4.17 18.77 -15.15
C GLY A 148 -4.60 19.35 -16.50
N TRP A 149 -5.86 19.15 -16.77
CA TRP A 149 -6.56 19.66 -17.93
C TRP A 149 -7.67 20.58 -17.49
N LEU A 150 -7.54 21.85 -17.81
CA LEU A 150 -8.52 22.89 -17.55
C LEU A 150 -9.34 23.17 -18.80
N HIS A 151 -10.65 23.20 -18.64
CA HIS A 151 -11.59 23.65 -19.66
C HIS A 151 -12.32 24.90 -19.19
N TYR A 152 -12.27 25.96 -19.98
CA TYR A 152 -13.09 27.17 -19.78
C TYR A 152 -14.40 27.08 -20.55
N PHE A 153 -15.49 27.42 -19.87
CA PHE A 153 -16.81 27.53 -20.49
C PHE A 153 -17.03 28.96 -21.01
N GLY A 154 -17.33 29.10 -22.29
CA GLY A 154 -17.59 30.37 -22.98
C GLY A 154 -16.41 30.89 -23.80
N ASP A 155 -16.72 31.82 -24.70
CA ASP A 155 -15.74 32.52 -25.53
C ASP A 155 -15.42 33.87 -24.89
N PHE A 156 -14.13 34.13 -24.72
CA PHE A 156 -13.64 35.35 -24.09
C PHE A 156 -12.63 36.06 -24.99
N THR A 157 -12.66 37.38 -24.93
CA THR A 157 -11.62 38.22 -25.49
C THR A 157 -11.02 39.13 -24.43
N THR A 158 -9.77 39.51 -24.60
CA THR A 158 -9.12 40.52 -23.78
C THR A 158 -9.12 41.87 -24.50
N ASN A 159 -9.44 42.92 -23.74
CA ASN A 159 -9.25 44.28 -24.26
C ASN A 159 -7.79 44.65 -24.04
N ILE A 160 -7.04 44.76 -25.13
CA ILE A 160 -5.70 45.34 -25.15
C ILE A 160 -5.82 46.72 -25.79
N VAL A 161 -5.04 47.68 -25.34
CA VAL A 161 -4.99 49.02 -25.93
C VAL A 161 -4.80 48.90 -27.44
N GLY A 162 -5.87 49.19 -28.22
CA GLY A 162 -5.86 49.09 -29.67
C GLY A 162 -6.58 47.90 -30.32
N GLY A 163 -7.31 47.06 -29.56
CA GLY A 163 -8.10 45.96 -30.13
C GLY A 163 -8.49 44.85 -29.17
N TYR A 164 -9.34 43.96 -29.64
CA TYR A 164 -9.71 42.73 -28.93
C TYR A 164 -8.84 41.57 -29.40
N VAL A 165 -8.27 40.84 -28.51
CA VAL A 165 -7.50 39.63 -28.82
C VAL A 165 -8.22 38.42 -28.17
N PRO A 166 -8.37 37.30 -28.92
CA PRO A 166 -8.94 36.09 -28.30
C PRO A 166 -8.26 35.75 -27.02
N ALA A 167 -9.04 35.53 -25.96
CA ALA A 167 -8.52 35.32 -24.61
C ALA A 167 -7.98 33.90 -24.42
N GLY A 168 -7.04 33.51 -25.24
CA GLY A 168 -6.35 32.24 -25.14
C GLY A 168 -7.19 31.01 -25.49
N LYS A 169 -6.68 29.86 -25.14
CA LYS A 169 -7.31 28.57 -25.46
C LYS A 169 -8.39 28.21 -24.47
N GLN A 170 -9.49 27.63 -24.93
CA GLN A 170 -10.52 27.07 -24.05
C GLN A 170 -9.99 25.88 -23.23
N ASN A 171 -9.05 25.16 -23.79
CA ASN A 171 -8.45 23.99 -23.16
C ASN A 171 -6.99 24.31 -22.81
N VAL A 172 -6.65 24.17 -21.54
CA VAL A 172 -5.35 24.55 -21.01
C VAL A 172 -4.75 23.36 -20.26
N LEU A 173 -3.51 23.03 -20.61
CA LEU A 173 -2.70 22.14 -19.79
C LEU A 173 -2.26 22.90 -18.55
N THR A 174 -2.53 22.37 -17.39
CA THR A 174 -2.20 22.99 -16.10
C THR A 174 -1.14 22.22 -15.35
N ALA A 175 -0.46 22.91 -14.42
CA ALA A 175 0.32 22.31 -13.37
C ALA A 175 -0.08 22.93 -12.04
N LYS A 176 0.01 22.14 -10.97
CA LYS A 176 -0.26 22.55 -9.60
C LYS A 176 0.92 22.20 -8.73
N THR A 177 1.24 23.06 -7.78
CA THR A 177 2.09 22.73 -6.63
C THR A 177 1.48 23.38 -5.40
N ALA A 178 1.15 22.57 -4.41
CA ALA A 178 0.54 23.00 -3.15
C ALA A 178 1.27 22.36 -1.96
N ILE A 179 1.17 23.03 -0.82
CA ILE A 179 1.58 22.50 0.48
C ILE A 179 0.32 22.23 1.27
N ASP A 180 0.09 20.98 1.65
CA ASP A 180 -1.06 20.58 2.43
C ASP A 180 -0.68 20.53 3.91
N LEU A 181 -1.29 21.42 4.70
CA LEU A 181 -1.24 21.38 6.15
C LEU A 181 -2.41 20.48 6.61
N ALA A 182 -2.09 19.23 6.90
CA ALA A 182 -3.07 18.17 7.16
C ALA A 182 -3.22 17.91 8.66
N PHE A 183 -4.46 18.00 9.15
CA PHE A 183 -4.85 17.70 10.53
C PHE A 183 -5.65 16.41 10.57
N ASN A 184 -5.04 15.33 11.03
CA ASN A 184 -5.64 14.01 11.13
C ASN A 184 -6.43 13.86 12.43
N LEU A 185 -7.75 13.74 12.32
CA LEU A 185 -8.71 13.82 13.40
C LEU A 185 -9.13 12.43 13.91
N GLY A 186 -9.53 12.43 15.17
CA GLY A 186 -10.07 11.25 15.82
C GLY A 186 -9.03 10.17 16.15
N ARG A 187 -9.48 9.19 16.89
CA ARG A 187 -8.63 8.07 17.36
C ARG A 187 -8.22 7.13 16.21
N THR A 188 -9.12 6.95 15.25
CA THR A 188 -8.91 6.07 14.10
C THR A 188 -8.13 6.72 12.97
N LYS A 189 -7.94 8.06 12.99
CA LYS A 189 -7.31 8.83 11.92
C LYS A 189 -8.00 8.66 10.56
N ALA A 190 -9.31 8.41 10.58
CA ALA A 190 -10.11 8.26 9.37
C ALA A 190 -10.45 9.60 8.69
N HIS A 191 -10.35 10.70 9.41
CA HIS A 191 -10.77 12.04 8.98
C HIS A 191 -9.58 12.98 8.95
N THR A 192 -9.42 13.74 7.87
CA THR A 192 -8.38 14.74 7.73
C THR A 192 -8.97 16.07 7.29
N LEU A 193 -8.64 17.14 8.00
CA LEU A 193 -8.84 18.51 7.54
C LEU A 193 -7.54 19.04 6.96
N THR A 194 -7.62 19.69 5.81
CA THR A 194 -6.44 20.26 5.13
C THR A 194 -6.62 21.73 4.86
N VAL A 195 -5.54 22.50 4.99
CA VAL A 195 -5.41 23.83 4.44
C VAL A 195 -4.26 23.78 3.44
N SER A 196 -4.55 24.12 2.19
CA SER A 196 -3.66 23.88 1.05
C SER A 196 -3.38 25.18 0.28
N PRO A 197 -2.43 26.02 0.72
CA PRO A 197 -1.91 27.08 -0.13
C PRO A 197 -1.13 26.48 -1.31
N GLY A 198 -1.36 27.02 -2.51
CA GLY A 198 -0.74 26.50 -3.71
C GLY A 198 -0.68 27.47 -4.88
N VAL A 199 0.08 27.10 -5.88
CA VAL A 199 0.18 27.83 -7.14
C VAL A 199 -0.25 26.91 -8.28
N TYR A 200 -1.09 27.45 -9.14
CA TYR A 200 -1.67 26.80 -10.29
C TYR A 200 -1.18 27.52 -11.56
N TRP A 201 -0.60 26.82 -12.51
CA TRP A 201 -0.07 27.39 -13.76
C TRP A 201 -0.88 26.90 -14.96
N GLY A 202 -1.21 27.82 -15.87
CA GLY A 202 -1.59 27.51 -17.24
C GLY A 202 -0.32 27.36 -18.07
N LEU A 203 0.04 26.15 -18.48
CA LEU A 203 1.33 25.88 -19.09
C LEU A 203 1.37 26.25 -20.59
N ASN A 204 0.28 26.14 -21.32
CA ASN A 204 0.23 26.32 -22.77
C ASN A 204 -0.55 27.57 -23.23
N GLU A 205 -0.88 28.46 -22.31
CA GLU A 205 -1.60 29.72 -22.60
C GLU A 205 -0.78 30.64 -23.54
N ALA A 206 0.52 30.71 -23.37
CA ALA A 206 1.42 31.53 -24.20
C ALA A 206 1.85 30.86 -25.52
N GLY A 207 1.17 29.79 -25.95
CA GLY A 207 1.50 29.06 -27.19
C GLY A 207 2.55 27.95 -26.99
N ASN A 208 3.51 28.11 -26.13
CA ASN A 208 4.51 27.10 -25.79
C ASN A 208 4.35 26.63 -24.35
N ILE A 209 4.60 25.34 -24.08
CA ILE A 209 4.53 24.78 -22.74
C ILE A 209 5.67 25.36 -21.89
N LYS A 210 5.32 26.21 -20.93
CA LYS A 210 6.29 26.81 -19.99
C LYS A 210 5.61 27.33 -18.73
N PHE A 211 6.36 27.40 -17.64
CA PHE A 211 5.95 28.10 -16.43
C PHE A 211 6.12 29.62 -16.63
N ASN A 212 5.01 30.33 -16.53
CA ASN A 212 4.98 31.77 -16.69
C ASN A 212 4.09 32.39 -15.61
N LYS A 213 4.64 33.30 -14.81
CA LYS A 213 3.91 33.98 -13.73
C LYS A 213 2.65 34.73 -14.19
N ASN A 214 2.62 35.15 -15.46
CA ASN A 214 1.45 35.86 -16.02
C ASN A 214 0.27 34.92 -16.26
N TYR A 215 0.48 33.61 -16.23
CA TYR A 215 -0.53 32.58 -16.37
C TYR A 215 -0.59 31.70 -15.12
N ALA A 216 -0.23 32.26 -13.99
CA ALA A 216 -0.25 31.58 -12.71
C ALA A 216 -1.29 32.19 -11.79
N GLN A 217 -1.89 31.36 -10.95
CA GLN A 217 -2.79 31.75 -9.88
C GLN A 217 -2.25 31.24 -8.54
N PHE A 218 -2.39 32.06 -7.52
CA PHE A 218 -2.26 31.61 -6.14
C PHE A 218 -3.64 31.21 -5.63
N GLY A 219 -3.71 30.14 -4.87
CA GLY A 219 -4.95 29.69 -4.25
C GLY A 219 -4.73 29.14 -2.86
N VAL A 220 -5.79 29.19 -2.07
CA VAL A 220 -5.86 28.53 -0.77
C VAL A 220 -7.13 27.68 -0.78
N MET A 221 -6.97 26.38 -0.60
CA MET A 221 -8.07 25.43 -0.46
C MET A 221 -8.18 24.95 0.98
N VAL A 222 -9.40 24.73 1.43
CA VAL A 222 -9.71 24.04 2.68
C VAL A 222 -10.45 22.77 2.32
N GLY A 223 -9.94 21.63 2.74
CA GLY A 223 -10.46 20.32 2.37
C GLY A 223 -10.80 19.44 3.56
N TYR A 224 -11.77 18.58 3.34
CA TYR A 224 -12.07 17.47 4.22
C TYR A 224 -11.88 16.17 3.44
N THR A 225 -11.18 15.21 4.05
CA THR A 225 -10.87 13.92 3.44
C THR A 225 -11.26 12.81 4.40
N TYR A 226 -11.87 11.75 3.86
CA TYR A 226 -12.16 10.51 4.56
C TYR A 226 -11.27 9.40 4.02
N HIS A 227 -10.51 8.74 4.90
CA HIS A 227 -9.70 7.58 4.60
C HIS A 227 -10.52 6.31 4.80
N PHE A 228 -10.66 5.50 3.77
CA PHE A 228 -11.42 4.26 3.84
C PHE A 228 -10.71 3.22 4.71
N LYS A 229 -11.50 2.36 5.33
CA LYS A 229 -10.97 1.26 6.13
C LYS A 229 -10.25 0.25 5.24
N THR A 230 -9.04 -0.08 5.62
CA THR A 230 -8.18 -1.03 4.91
C THR A 230 -8.41 -2.47 5.38
N SER A 231 -7.90 -3.44 4.63
CA SER A 231 -7.98 -4.87 4.97
C SER A 231 -7.28 -5.23 6.29
N ASN A 232 -6.34 -4.41 6.77
CA ASN A 232 -5.67 -4.57 8.05
C ASN A 232 -6.48 -4.06 9.27
N GLY A 233 -7.72 -3.58 9.02
CA GLY A 233 -8.65 -3.10 10.06
C GLY A 233 -8.41 -1.67 10.55
N THR A 234 -7.44 -0.93 9.96
CA THR A 234 -7.18 0.49 10.24
C THR A 234 -7.55 1.36 9.04
N HIS A 235 -7.27 2.67 9.11
CA HIS A 235 -7.42 3.62 8.01
C HIS A 235 -6.06 4.14 7.50
N TYR A 236 -4.99 3.37 7.79
CA TYR A 236 -3.61 3.73 7.50
C TYR A 236 -2.73 2.48 7.41
N PHE A 237 -1.47 2.63 7.00
CA PHE A 237 -0.50 1.54 6.96
C PHE A 237 -0.18 1.02 8.35
N LYS A 238 -0.14 -0.29 8.52
CA LYS A 238 0.56 -0.92 9.63
C LYS A 238 2.01 -1.18 9.24
N THR A 239 2.89 -0.99 10.20
CA THR A 239 4.31 -1.27 10.05
C THR A 239 4.74 -2.34 11.02
N TYR A 240 5.68 -3.16 10.59
CA TYR A 240 6.35 -4.15 11.43
C TYR A 240 7.81 -3.74 11.57
N ASP A 241 8.32 -3.79 12.79
CA ASP A 241 9.76 -3.64 13.04
C ASP A 241 10.46 -4.94 12.64
N VAL A 242 11.09 -4.91 11.48
CA VAL A 242 11.82 -6.06 10.93
C VAL A 242 13.04 -6.40 11.81
N GLY A 243 13.67 -5.39 12.43
CA GLY A 243 14.78 -5.58 13.34
C GLY A 243 14.37 -6.39 14.56
N ALA A 244 13.32 -5.94 15.26
CA ALA A 244 12.78 -6.63 16.43
C ALA A 244 12.31 -8.06 16.10
N MET A 245 11.70 -8.26 14.92
CA MET A 245 11.31 -9.61 14.47
C MET A 245 12.53 -10.50 14.17
N THR A 246 13.57 -9.95 13.58
CA THR A 246 14.81 -10.69 13.29
C THR A 246 15.54 -11.09 14.57
N ASP A 247 15.58 -10.18 15.55
CA ASP A 247 16.17 -10.45 16.87
C ASP A 247 15.40 -11.55 17.60
N GLU A 248 14.06 -11.51 17.57
CA GLU A 248 13.21 -12.54 18.16
C GLU A 248 13.36 -13.89 17.45
N ILE A 249 13.44 -13.92 16.13
CA ILE A 249 13.73 -15.14 15.36
C ILE A 249 15.10 -15.71 15.75
N SER A 250 16.12 -14.86 15.88
CA SER A 250 17.46 -15.27 16.29
C SER A 250 17.46 -15.85 17.70
N ARG A 251 16.76 -15.20 18.63
CA ARG A 251 16.58 -15.69 20.01
C ARG A 251 15.87 -17.04 20.06
N LEU A 252 14.80 -17.19 19.31
CA LEU A 252 14.04 -18.45 19.24
C LEU A 252 14.86 -19.57 18.61
N ASN A 253 15.66 -19.27 17.59
CA ASN A 253 16.57 -20.24 16.98
C ASN A 253 17.69 -20.69 17.95
N GLU A 254 18.22 -19.76 18.76
CA GLU A 254 19.18 -20.13 19.82
C GLU A 254 18.54 -20.99 20.90
N GLU A 255 17.31 -20.69 21.30
CA GLU A 255 16.56 -21.48 22.27
C GLU A 255 16.26 -22.89 21.76
N LEU A 256 15.86 -23.00 20.47
CA LEU A 256 15.69 -24.28 19.80
C LEU A 256 17.00 -25.09 19.74
N ALA A 257 18.12 -24.43 19.40
CA ALA A 257 19.43 -25.08 19.36
C ALA A 257 19.88 -25.58 20.73
N LYS A 258 19.58 -24.83 21.81
CA LYS A 258 19.85 -25.26 23.19
C LYS A 258 19.01 -26.48 23.57
N LYS A 259 17.69 -26.42 23.33
CA LYS A 259 16.79 -27.56 23.61
C LYS A 259 17.14 -28.80 22.78
N SER A 260 17.54 -28.61 21.54
CA SER A 260 18.00 -29.71 20.67
C SER A 260 19.26 -30.39 21.23
N LYS A 261 20.24 -29.61 21.73
CA LYS A 261 21.44 -30.15 22.41
C LYS A 261 21.09 -30.86 23.71
N GLU A 262 20.17 -30.34 24.52
CA GLU A 262 19.69 -30.99 25.74
C GLU A 262 19.05 -32.36 25.43
N ILE A 263 18.24 -32.43 24.37
CA ILE A 263 17.62 -33.67 23.89
C ILE A 263 18.69 -34.68 23.43
N GLU A 264 19.72 -34.22 22.72
CA GLU A 264 20.85 -35.08 22.30
C GLU A 264 21.65 -35.62 23.49
N VAL A 265 21.88 -34.78 24.52
CA VAL A 265 22.54 -35.18 25.75
C VAL A 265 21.68 -36.21 26.49
N ILE A 266 20.39 -36.03 26.62
CA ILE A 266 19.48 -37.00 27.23
C ILE A 266 19.51 -38.34 26.45
N LYS A 267 19.43 -38.30 25.15
CA LYS A 267 19.55 -39.52 24.30
C LYS A 267 20.90 -40.23 24.47
N HIS A 268 21.96 -39.49 24.73
CA HIS A 268 23.31 -40.06 24.94
C HIS A 268 23.46 -40.68 26.35
N VAL A 269 22.85 -40.03 27.36
CA VAL A 269 22.84 -40.56 28.74
C VAL A 269 22.04 -41.86 28.83
N ASP A 270 20.85 -41.92 28.20
CA ASP A 270 20.04 -43.14 28.14
C ASP A 270 20.73 -44.28 27.41
N ARG A 271 21.54 -44.01 26.36
CA ARG A 271 22.36 -45.05 25.69
C ARG A 271 23.50 -45.58 26.56
N VAL A 272 24.07 -44.76 27.43
CA VAL A 272 25.16 -45.18 28.31
C VAL A 272 24.68 -46.03 29.46
N VAL A 273 23.44 -45.77 29.98
CA VAL A 273 22.84 -46.53 31.06
C VAL A 273 22.37 -47.93 30.64
N ILE A 274 22.03 -48.15 29.38
CA ILE A 274 21.56 -49.47 28.89
C ILE A 274 22.70 -50.47 28.66
N ASN A 275 23.98 -50.07 28.71
CA ASN A 275 25.13 -50.92 28.34
C ASN A 275 25.85 -51.64 29.47
N ASN A 276 25.30 -51.64 30.71
CA ASN A 276 25.87 -52.40 31.83
C ASN A 276 24.85 -53.31 32.50
N ASN A 277 24.94 -54.60 32.18
CA ASN A 277 24.43 -55.80 32.90
C ASN A 277 22.98 -56.23 32.64
N ALA A 278 22.83 -57.20 31.74
CA ALA A 278 22.29 -58.53 32.06
C ALA A 278 21.95 -59.33 30.77
N PRO A 279 21.92 -60.65 30.85
CA PRO A 279 21.81 -61.48 29.65
C PRO A 279 20.35 -61.70 29.22
N ASN A 280 20.17 -61.59 27.94
CA ASN A 280 19.22 -62.28 27.08
C ASN A 280 17.90 -62.78 27.71
N THR A 281 16.79 -62.03 27.52
CA THR A 281 15.47 -62.63 27.33
C THR A 281 14.57 -61.60 26.59
N ASN A 282 13.89 -62.13 25.55
CA ASN A 282 12.94 -61.44 24.74
C ASN A 282 11.85 -60.72 25.50
N ALA A 283 11.87 -59.41 25.56
CA ALA A 283 10.68 -58.55 25.70
C ALA A 283 11.08 -57.13 25.34
N VAL A 284 10.72 -56.70 24.16
CA VAL A 284 10.76 -55.29 23.79
C VAL A 284 9.63 -54.60 24.58
N ALA A 285 9.99 -54.07 25.77
CA ALA A 285 9.14 -53.10 26.42
C ALA A 285 9.28 -51.76 25.67
N ALA A 286 8.20 -51.35 25.06
CA ALA A 286 8.11 -50.05 24.42
C ALA A 286 8.28 -48.96 25.49
N THR A 287 9.48 -48.38 25.58
CA THR A 287 9.67 -47.09 26.22
C THR A 287 9.10 -46.03 25.30
N GLY A 288 7.98 -45.44 25.72
CA GLY A 288 7.21 -44.48 24.90
C GLY A 288 7.94 -43.17 24.64
N PHE A 289 8.76 -43.14 23.62
CA PHE A 289 9.19 -41.89 23.04
C PHE A 289 8.18 -41.48 21.97
N VAL A 290 7.52 -40.35 22.15
CA VAL A 290 6.71 -39.75 21.10
C VAL A 290 7.67 -39.18 20.07
N VAL A 291 7.81 -39.89 18.94
CA VAL A 291 8.53 -39.36 17.78
C VAL A 291 7.51 -38.63 16.92
N ASN A 292 7.70 -37.33 16.76
CA ASN A 292 6.91 -36.52 15.83
C ASN A 292 7.81 -36.12 14.66
N GLU A 293 7.64 -36.77 13.52
CA GLU A 293 8.34 -36.39 12.29
C GLU A 293 7.39 -35.63 11.36
N THR A 294 7.87 -34.57 10.75
CA THR A 294 7.08 -33.76 9.82
C THR A 294 7.57 -33.92 8.40
N VAL A 295 6.65 -34.29 7.52
CA VAL A 295 6.86 -34.42 6.09
C VAL A 295 6.26 -33.23 5.37
N PHE A 296 7.00 -32.66 4.44
CA PHE A 296 6.56 -31.51 3.64
C PHE A 296 6.16 -31.94 2.24
N PHE A 297 5.17 -31.23 1.68
CA PHE A 297 4.67 -31.48 0.34
C PHE A 297 4.81 -30.23 -0.56
N ALA A 298 4.99 -30.48 -1.85
CA ALA A 298 4.92 -29.43 -2.85
C ALA A 298 3.52 -28.83 -2.93
N PHE A 299 3.43 -27.64 -3.53
CA PHE A 299 2.14 -26.99 -3.77
C PHE A 299 1.25 -27.92 -4.63
N ASP A 300 0.01 -28.04 -4.22
CA ASP A 300 -1.03 -28.85 -4.91
C ASP A 300 -0.61 -30.32 -5.17
N SER A 301 0.24 -30.90 -4.33
CA SER A 301 0.76 -32.26 -4.47
C SER A 301 0.59 -33.06 -3.19
N ALA A 302 0.39 -34.35 -3.34
CA ALA A 302 0.46 -35.39 -2.29
C ALA A 302 1.64 -36.37 -2.57
N GLU A 303 2.51 -36.05 -3.50
CA GLU A 303 3.65 -36.90 -3.86
C GLU A 303 4.79 -36.72 -2.85
N LEU A 304 5.38 -37.83 -2.40
CA LEU A 304 6.52 -37.84 -1.50
C LEU A 304 7.82 -37.65 -2.30
N ASP A 305 8.48 -36.53 -2.09
CA ASP A 305 9.80 -36.27 -2.67
C ASP A 305 10.93 -37.04 -1.96
N GLY A 306 12.17 -36.91 -2.42
CA GLY A 306 13.30 -37.59 -1.86
C GLY A 306 13.54 -37.25 -0.38
N ARG A 307 13.35 -35.99 0.04
CA ARG A 307 13.51 -35.54 1.43
C ARG A 307 12.41 -36.08 2.34
N ALA A 308 11.18 -36.13 1.84
CA ALA A 308 10.06 -36.73 2.53
C ALA A 308 10.32 -38.20 2.82
N LYS A 309 10.83 -38.94 1.83
CA LYS A 309 11.16 -40.35 1.97
C LYS A 309 12.34 -40.57 2.95
N GLU A 310 13.41 -39.77 2.85
CA GLU A 310 14.53 -39.80 3.80
C GLU A 310 14.09 -39.53 5.26
N THR A 311 13.08 -38.64 5.47
CA THR A 311 12.54 -38.41 6.79
C THR A 311 11.77 -39.62 7.31
N LEU A 312 10.93 -40.22 6.47
CA LEU A 312 10.17 -41.42 6.81
C LEU A 312 11.05 -42.65 6.98
N ASP A 313 12.20 -42.70 6.30
CA ASP A 313 13.19 -43.80 6.39
C ASP A 313 13.87 -43.89 7.77
N LYS A 314 13.87 -42.81 8.54
CA LYS A 314 14.38 -42.77 9.90
C LYS A 314 13.47 -43.46 10.91
N LEU A 315 12.23 -43.68 10.55
CA LEU A 315 11.18 -44.28 11.42
C LEU A 315 11.38 -45.81 11.49
N CYS A 316 11.04 -46.41 12.63
CA CYS A 316 11.18 -47.85 12.85
C CYS A 316 10.23 -48.63 11.95
N GLN A 317 10.72 -49.65 11.27
CA GLN A 317 9.96 -50.50 10.36
C GLN A 317 8.81 -51.26 11.04
N ASN A 318 8.92 -51.57 12.30
CA ASN A 318 7.88 -52.27 13.10
C ASN A 318 7.13 -51.31 14.05
N GLY A 319 7.22 -49.99 13.84
CA GLY A 319 6.54 -49.00 14.66
C GLY A 319 5.04 -48.93 14.37
N ILE A 320 4.29 -48.41 15.33
CA ILE A 320 2.88 -48.07 15.18
C ILE A 320 2.78 -46.56 15.09
N TYR A 321 2.14 -46.05 14.04
CA TYR A 321 2.10 -44.63 13.75
C TYR A 321 0.68 -44.10 13.56
N VAL A 322 0.52 -42.83 13.90
CA VAL A 322 -0.65 -41.99 13.59
C VAL A 322 -0.18 -40.88 12.68
N ILE A 323 -0.97 -40.54 11.65
CA ILE A 323 -0.62 -39.56 10.63
C ILE A 323 -1.74 -38.51 10.58
N ASP A 324 -1.36 -37.26 10.79
CA ASP A 324 -2.21 -36.07 10.67
C ASP A 324 -1.67 -35.17 9.56
N ALA A 325 -2.43 -35.04 8.47
CA ALA A 325 -2.00 -34.26 7.32
C ALA A 325 -2.88 -33.02 7.09
N TYR A 326 -2.26 -32.00 6.52
CA TYR A 326 -2.85 -30.67 6.36
C TYR A 326 -2.64 -30.14 4.94
N ALA A 327 -3.47 -29.18 4.55
CA ALA A 327 -3.35 -28.43 3.30
C ALA A 327 -3.16 -26.93 3.60
N SER A 328 -2.54 -26.22 2.67
CA SER A 328 -2.44 -24.76 2.71
C SER A 328 -3.79 -24.11 2.38
N SER A 329 -3.97 -22.82 2.67
CA SER A 329 -5.25 -22.13 2.61
C SER A 329 -5.74 -21.78 1.19
N GLU A 330 -4.96 -22.12 0.16
CA GLU A 330 -5.35 -21.89 -1.23
C GLU A 330 -6.31 -22.99 -1.70
N GLY A 331 -7.43 -22.58 -2.33
CA GLY A 331 -8.47 -23.50 -2.82
C GLY A 331 -9.72 -23.56 -1.92
N SER A 332 -10.68 -24.42 -2.32
CA SER A 332 -11.91 -24.62 -1.53
C SER A 332 -11.67 -25.49 -0.31
N THR A 333 -12.56 -25.39 0.67
CA THR A 333 -12.49 -26.20 1.90
C THR A 333 -12.57 -27.71 1.58
N GLU A 334 -13.44 -28.08 0.66
CA GLU A 334 -13.64 -29.46 0.21
C GLU A 334 -12.39 -29.99 -0.47
N TYR A 335 -11.84 -29.22 -1.40
CA TYR A 335 -10.61 -29.57 -2.10
C TYR A 335 -9.43 -29.76 -1.14
N ASN A 336 -9.25 -28.84 -0.19
CA ASN A 336 -8.18 -28.91 0.79
C ASN A 336 -8.35 -30.08 1.75
N LYS A 337 -9.59 -30.47 2.07
CA LYS A 337 -9.89 -31.68 2.85
C LYS A 337 -9.45 -32.94 2.10
N GLU A 338 -9.79 -33.05 0.82
CA GLU A 338 -9.38 -34.17 -0.03
C GLU A 338 -7.86 -34.21 -0.26
N LEU A 339 -7.21 -33.04 -0.51
CA LEU A 339 -5.78 -32.96 -0.71
C LEU A 339 -5.02 -33.41 0.55
N SER A 340 -5.45 -32.95 1.73
CA SER A 340 -4.84 -33.38 2.99
C SER A 340 -5.03 -34.88 3.23
N GLN A 341 -6.19 -35.45 2.87
CA GLN A 341 -6.41 -36.90 2.99
C GLN A 341 -5.47 -37.67 2.05
N ARG A 342 -5.33 -37.26 0.77
CA ARG A 342 -4.37 -37.87 -0.15
C ARG A 342 -2.92 -37.85 0.37
N ARG A 343 -2.52 -36.77 1.07
CA ARG A 343 -1.22 -36.66 1.73
C ARG A 343 -1.04 -37.67 2.86
N ALA A 344 -2.08 -37.79 3.72
CA ALA A 344 -2.09 -38.80 4.78
C ALA A 344 -1.97 -40.23 4.22
N ASP A 345 -2.73 -40.51 3.16
CA ASP A 345 -2.73 -41.81 2.49
C ASP A 345 -1.38 -42.14 1.82
N ALA A 346 -0.72 -41.14 1.22
CA ALA A 346 0.60 -41.32 0.62
C ALA A 346 1.67 -41.68 1.66
N VAL A 347 1.66 -41.00 2.82
CA VAL A 347 2.57 -41.33 3.94
C VAL A 347 2.25 -42.69 4.51
N LYS A 348 0.96 -43.04 4.69
CA LYS A 348 0.52 -44.36 5.16
C LYS A 348 1.02 -45.47 4.24
N ALA A 349 0.75 -45.35 2.95
CA ALA A 349 1.16 -46.37 1.96
C ALA A 349 2.69 -46.55 1.97
N TYR A 350 3.47 -45.47 2.11
CA TYR A 350 4.92 -45.55 2.19
C TYR A 350 5.40 -46.29 3.46
N LEU A 351 4.87 -45.98 4.63
CA LEU A 351 5.25 -46.60 5.90
C LEU A 351 4.82 -48.08 5.96
N GLU A 352 3.59 -48.41 5.52
CA GLU A 352 3.10 -49.78 5.45
C GLU A 352 3.90 -50.61 4.47
N GLY A 353 4.30 -50.05 3.31
CA GLY A 353 5.18 -50.72 2.35
C GLY A 353 6.58 -51.06 2.91
N ARG A 354 6.98 -50.44 4.01
CA ARG A 354 8.24 -50.73 4.73
C ARG A 354 8.03 -51.60 5.97
N GLY A 355 6.82 -52.06 6.24
CA GLY A 355 6.54 -52.98 7.36
C GLY A 355 6.05 -52.29 8.65
N ALA A 356 5.87 -50.97 8.65
CA ALA A 356 5.28 -50.26 9.77
C ALA A 356 3.74 -50.49 9.82
N ARG A 357 3.14 -50.30 10.99
CA ARG A 357 1.69 -50.31 11.16
C ARG A 357 1.16 -48.91 11.30
N VAL A 358 0.19 -48.48 10.51
CA VAL A 358 -0.48 -47.22 10.65
C VAL A 358 -1.87 -47.45 11.26
N GLU A 359 -2.10 -46.89 12.43
CA GLU A 359 -3.38 -47.01 13.15
C GLU A 359 -4.39 -46.00 12.65
N SER A 360 -3.96 -44.78 12.32
CA SER A 360 -4.80 -43.72 11.81
C SER A 360 -4.05 -42.87 10.81
N ALA A 361 -4.73 -42.46 9.75
CA ALA A 361 -4.23 -41.49 8.74
C ALA A 361 -5.37 -40.54 8.37
N VAL A 362 -5.31 -39.31 8.85
CA VAL A 362 -6.39 -38.35 8.75
C VAL A 362 -5.91 -37.06 8.09
N GLY A 363 -6.63 -36.61 7.05
CA GLY A 363 -6.49 -35.30 6.47
C GLY A 363 -7.39 -34.28 7.17
N HIS A 364 -6.85 -33.19 7.68
CA HIS A 364 -7.59 -32.18 8.45
C HIS A 364 -8.01 -30.95 7.63
N GLY A 365 -7.64 -30.88 6.35
CA GLY A 365 -7.86 -29.69 5.52
C GLY A 365 -6.93 -28.55 5.95
N VAL A 366 -7.46 -27.32 6.01
CA VAL A 366 -6.69 -26.11 6.37
C VAL A 366 -6.73 -25.89 7.87
N GLN A 367 -5.58 -25.99 8.52
CA GLN A 367 -5.44 -25.67 9.96
C GLN A 367 -4.33 -24.64 10.20
N PHE A 368 -3.35 -24.56 9.31
CA PHE A 368 -2.20 -23.65 9.40
C PHE A 368 -2.19 -22.66 8.22
N GLY A 369 -1.40 -21.58 8.33
CA GLY A 369 -1.31 -20.56 7.28
C GLY A 369 -0.75 -21.07 5.93
N ALA A 370 -0.85 -20.25 4.89
CA ALA A 370 -0.63 -20.61 3.49
C ALA A 370 0.71 -21.31 3.16
N THR A 371 1.79 -21.01 3.88
CA THR A 371 3.12 -21.59 3.63
C THR A 371 3.46 -22.78 4.52
N THR A 372 2.85 -22.88 5.70
CA THR A 372 3.16 -23.90 6.72
C THR A 372 2.19 -25.08 6.70
N GLY A 373 1.06 -24.98 5.99
CA GLY A 373 0.00 -25.99 5.97
C GLY A 373 0.23 -27.17 5.02
N ARG A 374 1.36 -27.26 4.30
CA ARG A 374 1.65 -28.35 3.34
C ARG A 374 2.45 -29.46 4.00
N ILE A 375 1.90 -30.05 5.04
CA ILE A 375 2.62 -31.01 5.90
C ILE A 375 1.79 -32.25 6.22
N ALA A 376 2.49 -33.32 6.59
CA ALA A 376 1.94 -34.41 7.38
C ALA A 376 2.83 -34.67 8.60
N VAL A 377 2.23 -34.78 9.76
CA VAL A 377 2.89 -35.10 11.03
C VAL A 377 2.71 -36.59 11.30
N VAL A 378 3.79 -37.27 11.52
CA VAL A 378 3.82 -38.72 11.84
C VAL A 378 4.24 -38.88 13.29
N SER A 379 3.37 -39.40 14.10
CA SER A 379 3.60 -39.65 15.54
C SER A 379 3.59 -41.14 15.80
N ASN A 380 4.51 -41.65 16.64
CA ASN A 380 4.40 -43.01 17.14
C ASN A 380 3.41 -43.07 18.32
N LYS A 381 2.79 -44.21 18.48
CA LYS A 381 1.90 -44.50 19.61
C LYS A 381 2.64 -45.25 20.70
#